data_b035960e7ab8def1e28323b68bada1ce
#
_entry.id   b035960e7ab8def1e28323b68bada1ce
#
_cell.length_a   1.000
_cell.length_b   1.000
_cell.length_c   1.000
_cell.angle_alpha   90.00
_cell.angle_beta   90.00
_cell.angle_gamma   90.00
#
_symmetry.space_group_name_H-M   'P 1'
#
loop_
_entity.id
_entity.type
_entity.pdbx_description
1 polymer ?
#
loop_
_entity_poly.entity_id
_entity_poly.type
_entity_poly.pdbx_seq_one_letter_code
_entity_poly.pdbx_strand_id
1 'polypeptide(L)'
;METKPLMHQHGGDLDAIERKYGISKAEILDFSGNINPLGFPESVKTALAQNLDIISTYPDKHYTALREAIGAYTGANPEHIVVGNGSTELIGTFIKTVNAKKSLIMGPAYSEYEREVSLTGGTFDYFPLKAEDDFVIDLDALLAALTPEIGMFVACNPNNPTGSALTVSQLRTILTHCKETGASVMIDETYLEFADNLDEICAIPLAAEFDNLFVIRGISKFFAAPGIRLGYGVSSNEAFRNRLQTNQDPWSVNSLAAFAGERLFTDKEFHDTTKKLISDERKKALAEFSTWKNIKAYPSSANFILLKLLTDKITAAELFEKLIMKKMLIRDASSFAFLDESFLRFCILRPEDNAMLIAELKKLVEEA
;
A
#
# COMPACT_ATOMS: atom_id res chain seq x y z
N MET A 1 15.69 -26.00 -15.61
CA MET A 1 15.13 -24.65 -15.90
C MET A 1 15.79 -23.69 -14.93
N GLU A 2 16.68 -22.84 -15.40
CA GLU A 2 17.23 -21.77 -14.56
C GLU A 2 16.08 -20.81 -14.23
N THR A 3 15.69 -20.76 -12.96
CA THR A 3 14.78 -19.74 -12.46
C THR A 3 15.49 -18.40 -12.58
N LYS A 4 15.10 -17.57 -13.55
CA LYS A 4 15.49 -16.14 -13.54
C LYS A 4 15.19 -15.59 -12.16
N PRO A 5 16.12 -14.89 -11.48
CA PRO A 5 15.80 -14.23 -10.24
C PRO A 5 14.62 -13.28 -10.52
N LEU A 6 13.56 -13.40 -9.71
CA LEU A 6 12.42 -12.50 -9.71
C LEU A 6 12.92 -11.08 -9.40
N MET A 7 13.29 -10.33 -10.44
CA MET A 7 13.57 -8.90 -10.29
C MET A 7 12.23 -8.19 -10.14
N HIS A 8 11.79 -8.06 -8.88
CA HIS A 8 10.61 -7.29 -8.55
C HIS A 8 10.85 -5.83 -8.94
N GLN A 9 10.14 -5.35 -9.94
CA GLN A 9 10.16 -3.93 -10.29
C GLN A 9 9.20 -3.19 -9.35
N HIS A 10 9.76 -2.38 -8.47
CA HIS A 10 8.97 -1.46 -7.64
C HIS A 10 8.91 -0.08 -8.29
N GLY A 11 7.78 0.63 -8.13
CA GLY A 11 7.72 2.05 -8.45
C GLY A 11 8.56 2.87 -7.46
N GLY A 12 8.98 4.08 -7.87
CA GLY A 12 9.72 5.00 -7.01
C GLY A 12 11.24 4.77 -6.93
N ASP A 13 11.83 3.87 -7.76
CA ASP A 13 13.29 3.73 -7.85
C ASP A 13 13.89 4.80 -8.78
N LEU A 14 13.87 6.05 -8.30
CA LEU A 14 14.36 7.20 -9.06
C LEU A 14 15.85 7.13 -9.35
N ASP A 15 16.64 6.48 -8.48
CA ASP A 15 18.08 6.31 -8.71
C ASP A 15 18.37 5.35 -9.89
N ALA A 16 17.55 4.31 -10.06
CA ALA A 16 17.66 3.44 -11.23
C ALA A 16 17.24 4.17 -12.52
N ILE A 17 16.20 5.00 -12.46
CA ILE A 17 15.76 5.83 -13.60
C ILE A 17 16.86 6.84 -13.97
N GLU A 18 17.42 7.56 -13.01
CA GLU A 18 18.50 8.52 -13.25
C GLU A 18 19.71 7.83 -13.93
N ARG A 19 20.11 6.65 -13.44
CA ARG A 19 21.19 5.87 -14.05
C ARG A 19 20.88 5.40 -15.48
N LYS A 20 19.64 4.97 -15.74
CA LYS A 20 19.25 4.42 -17.05
C LYS A 20 19.04 5.48 -18.11
N TYR A 21 18.41 6.60 -17.77
CA TYR A 21 17.97 7.62 -18.74
C TYR A 21 18.80 8.91 -18.69
N GLY A 22 19.68 9.09 -17.69
CA GLY A 22 20.46 10.32 -17.52
C GLY A 22 19.62 11.54 -17.14
N ILE A 23 18.40 11.34 -16.64
CA ILE A 23 17.48 12.40 -16.19
C ILE A 23 17.64 12.53 -14.68
N SER A 24 17.95 13.74 -14.20
CA SER A 24 18.08 13.97 -12.75
C SER A 24 16.77 13.63 -12.03
N LYS A 25 16.86 12.85 -10.96
CA LYS A 25 15.70 12.46 -10.14
C LYS A 25 14.93 13.66 -9.58
N ALA A 26 15.60 14.80 -9.39
CA ALA A 26 14.97 16.04 -8.94
C ALA A 26 14.05 16.69 -10.00
N GLU A 27 14.18 16.29 -11.27
CA GLU A 27 13.36 16.79 -12.38
C GLU A 27 12.22 15.85 -12.76
N ILE A 28 12.15 14.67 -12.15
CA ILE A 28 11.15 13.64 -12.46
C ILE A 28 9.88 13.88 -11.67
N LEU A 29 8.75 14.01 -12.36
CA LEU A 29 7.42 13.88 -11.75
C LEU A 29 7.12 12.38 -11.55
N ASP A 30 7.23 11.92 -10.32
CA ASP A 30 7.07 10.50 -9.99
C ASP A 30 5.61 10.12 -9.73
N PHE A 31 4.93 9.67 -10.77
CA PHE A 31 3.59 9.08 -10.69
C PHE A 31 3.61 7.58 -10.36
N SER A 32 4.77 6.97 -10.12
CA SER A 32 4.89 5.51 -9.90
C SER A 32 4.94 5.11 -8.42
N GLY A 33 5.43 6.01 -7.54
CA GLY A 33 5.75 5.71 -6.15
C GLY A 33 4.57 5.73 -5.18
N ASN A 34 3.40 6.26 -5.58
CA ASN A 34 2.19 6.43 -4.76
C ASN A 34 2.43 7.25 -3.47
N ILE A 35 3.29 8.25 -3.52
CA ILE A 35 3.63 9.08 -2.39
C ILE A 35 2.76 10.35 -2.41
N ASN A 36 2.34 10.81 -1.22
CA ASN A 36 1.60 12.05 -1.07
C ASN A 36 2.35 13.25 -1.68
N PRO A 37 1.74 13.99 -2.62
CA PRO A 37 2.40 15.11 -3.31
C PRO A 37 2.64 16.33 -2.44
N LEU A 38 2.06 16.43 -1.25
CA LEU A 38 2.34 17.51 -0.31
C LEU A 38 3.75 17.43 0.28
N GLY A 39 4.37 16.22 0.21
CA GLY A 39 5.67 15.97 0.82
C GLY A 39 5.58 15.76 2.33
N PHE A 40 6.74 15.57 2.96
CA PHE A 40 6.83 15.38 4.40
C PHE A 40 6.45 16.68 5.15
N PRO A 41 5.59 16.61 6.21
CA PRO A 41 5.10 17.80 6.91
C PRO A 41 6.23 18.71 7.43
N GLU A 42 6.17 19.99 7.14
CA GLU A 42 7.21 20.95 7.52
C GLU A 42 7.32 21.15 9.04
N SER A 43 6.19 21.03 9.75
CA SER A 43 6.13 21.03 11.22
C SER A 43 7.01 19.90 11.81
N VAL A 44 6.91 18.70 11.27
CA VAL A 44 7.68 17.53 11.73
C VAL A 44 9.14 17.63 11.30
N LYS A 45 9.41 18.13 10.09
CA LYS A 45 10.78 18.36 9.61
C LYS A 45 11.53 19.34 10.50
N THR A 46 10.89 20.45 10.86
CA THR A 46 11.44 21.46 11.78
C THR A 46 11.69 20.86 13.16
N ALA A 47 10.73 20.10 13.70
CA ALA A 47 10.89 19.44 14.99
C ALA A 47 12.04 18.44 14.99
N LEU A 48 12.20 17.63 13.94
CA LEU A 48 13.34 16.71 13.78
C LEU A 48 14.68 17.48 13.76
N ALA A 49 14.78 18.54 12.98
CA ALA A 49 16.02 19.33 12.88
C ALA A 49 16.44 19.95 14.24
N GLN A 50 15.47 20.34 15.06
CA GLN A 50 15.71 20.89 16.40
C GLN A 50 16.06 19.85 17.46
N ASN A 51 15.83 18.56 17.18
CA ASN A 51 15.98 17.48 18.17
C ASN A 51 16.88 16.34 17.66
N LEU A 52 17.85 16.63 16.78
CA LEU A 52 18.73 15.59 16.21
C LEU A 52 19.54 14.82 17.25
N ASP A 53 19.80 15.40 18.43
CA ASP A 53 20.55 14.75 19.51
C ASP A 53 19.91 13.45 20.02
N ILE A 54 18.62 13.23 19.73
CA ILE A 54 17.92 11.98 20.07
C ILE A 54 18.56 10.73 19.42
N ILE A 55 19.35 10.90 18.34
CA ILE A 55 20.08 9.79 17.72
C ILE A 55 21.19 9.20 18.59
N SER A 56 21.60 9.93 19.63
CA SER A 56 22.70 9.51 20.52
C SER A 56 22.29 8.47 21.58
N THR A 57 20.98 8.17 21.67
CA THR A 57 20.41 7.21 22.62
C THR A 57 19.46 6.23 21.92
N TYR A 58 19.34 5.03 22.49
CA TYR A 58 18.30 4.09 22.06
C TYR A 58 16.91 4.68 22.33
N PRO A 59 15.91 4.44 21.47
CA PRO A 59 14.53 4.80 21.75
C PRO A 59 13.97 3.97 22.92
N ASP A 60 12.80 4.40 23.44
CA ASP A 60 12.03 3.58 24.37
C ASP A 60 11.79 2.19 23.78
N LYS A 61 12.21 1.15 24.51
CA LYS A 61 12.07 -0.26 24.08
C LYS A 61 10.63 -0.66 23.78
N HIS A 62 9.67 -0.03 24.45
CA HIS A 62 8.24 -0.31 24.31
C HIS A 62 7.52 0.68 23.38
N TYR A 63 8.21 1.73 22.92
CA TYR A 63 7.63 2.79 22.07
C TYR A 63 6.32 3.33 22.62
N THR A 64 6.24 3.55 23.94
CA THR A 64 5.01 3.86 24.67
C THR A 64 4.30 5.09 24.10
N ALA A 65 5.00 6.23 24.00
CA ALA A 65 4.44 7.46 23.45
C ALA A 65 3.99 7.33 21.99
N LEU A 66 4.77 6.60 21.18
CA LEU A 66 4.41 6.33 19.80
C LEU A 66 3.14 5.46 19.69
N ARG A 67 3.02 4.41 20.50
CA ARG A 67 1.82 3.53 20.52
C ARG A 67 0.59 4.30 21.00
N GLU A 68 0.74 5.18 21.99
CA GLU A 68 -0.33 6.09 22.44
C GLU A 68 -0.78 7.04 21.33
N ALA A 69 0.17 7.66 20.59
CA ALA A 69 -0.15 8.53 19.46
C ALA A 69 -0.87 7.78 18.32
N ILE A 70 -0.41 6.57 17.98
CA ILE A 70 -1.09 5.71 17.01
C ILE A 70 -2.48 5.32 17.50
N GLY A 71 -2.63 4.96 18.78
CA GLY A 71 -3.91 4.61 19.39
C GLY A 71 -4.91 5.77 19.33
N ALA A 72 -4.47 6.98 19.65
CA ALA A 72 -5.29 8.20 19.54
C ALA A 72 -5.71 8.51 18.09
N TYR A 73 -4.82 8.26 17.13
CA TYR A 73 -5.07 8.47 15.70
C TYR A 73 -6.04 7.46 15.10
N THR A 74 -5.92 6.18 15.49
CA THR A 74 -6.64 5.06 14.88
C THR A 74 -7.86 4.59 15.65
N GLY A 75 -7.99 4.98 16.93
CA GLY A 75 -8.98 4.42 17.86
C GLY A 75 -8.61 3.04 18.40
N ALA A 76 -7.44 2.49 18.05
CA ALA A 76 -6.99 1.20 18.56
C ALA A 76 -6.48 1.32 20.02
N ASN A 77 -6.63 0.25 20.80
CA ASN A 77 -5.98 0.17 22.10
C ASN A 77 -4.44 0.18 21.92
N PRO A 78 -3.68 1.09 22.56
CA PRO A 78 -2.22 1.12 22.47
C PRO A 78 -1.54 -0.23 22.78
N GLU A 79 -2.12 -1.05 23.67
CA GLU A 79 -1.62 -2.38 23.99
C GLU A 79 -1.77 -3.39 22.85
N HIS A 80 -2.64 -3.12 21.86
CA HIS A 80 -2.83 -3.95 20.68
C HIS A 80 -1.90 -3.57 19.54
N ILE A 81 -1.10 -2.51 19.68
CA ILE A 81 -0.25 -1.94 18.64
C ILE A 81 1.17 -2.51 18.72
N VAL A 82 1.68 -2.93 17.59
CA VAL A 82 3.09 -3.32 17.37
C VAL A 82 3.67 -2.35 16.35
N VAL A 83 4.85 -1.80 16.62
CA VAL A 83 5.55 -0.92 15.68
C VAL A 83 6.68 -1.67 14.97
N GLY A 84 7.05 -1.23 13.76
CA GLY A 84 8.08 -1.88 12.97
C GLY A 84 8.82 -0.90 12.04
N ASN A 85 9.95 -1.33 11.51
CA ASN A 85 10.79 -0.60 10.58
C ASN A 85 10.17 -0.55 9.16
N GLY A 86 9.04 0.16 9.05
CA GLY A 86 8.15 0.17 7.91
C GLY A 86 7.16 -1.00 7.91
N SER A 87 6.10 -0.88 7.10
CA SER A 87 5.11 -1.95 6.93
C SER A 87 5.74 -3.24 6.37
N THR A 88 6.79 -3.15 5.57
CA THR A 88 7.46 -4.33 4.97
C THR A 88 8.07 -5.25 6.02
N GLU A 89 8.68 -4.71 7.09
CA GLU A 89 9.16 -5.54 8.20
C GLU A 89 8.00 -6.28 8.87
N LEU A 90 6.88 -5.59 9.09
CA LEU A 90 5.70 -6.19 9.73
C LEU A 90 5.04 -7.26 8.86
N ILE A 91 5.01 -7.08 7.53
CA ILE A 91 4.56 -8.09 6.58
C ILE A 91 5.41 -9.37 6.73
N GLY A 92 6.74 -9.24 6.63
CA GLY A 92 7.65 -10.38 6.75
C GLY A 92 7.58 -11.04 8.13
N THR A 93 7.52 -10.24 9.21
CA THR A 93 7.42 -10.76 10.57
C THR A 93 6.09 -11.46 10.83
N PHE A 94 4.97 -10.94 10.29
CA PHE A 94 3.67 -11.62 10.35
C PHE A 94 3.73 -12.98 9.67
N ILE A 95 4.16 -13.01 8.41
CA ILE A 95 4.23 -14.23 7.59
C ILE A 95 5.14 -15.27 8.26
N LYS A 96 6.31 -14.86 8.75
CA LYS A 96 7.23 -15.71 9.51
C LYS A 96 6.62 -16.22 10.81
N THR A 97 5.83 -15.41 11.52
CA THR A 97 5.20 -15.76 12.80
C THR A 97 4.05 -16.76 12.61
N VAL A 98 3.23 -16.57 11.58
CA VAL A 98 2.15 -17.50 11.21
C VAL A 98 2.74 -18.79 10.66
N ASN A 99 3.74 -18.69 9.79
CA ASN A 99 4.45 -19.80 9.16
C ASN A 99 3.50 -20.84 8.53
N ALA A 100 2.54 -20.34 7.75
CA ALA A 100 1.54 -21.18 7.10
C ALA A 100 2.18 -22.02 5.98
N LYS A 101 1.78 -23.29 5.87
CA LYS A 101 2.23 -24.17 4.77
C LYS A 101 1.68 -23.70 3.42
N LYS A 102 0.43 -23.24 3.41
CA LYS A 102 -0.27 -22.73 2.25
C LYS A 102 -0.97 -21.42 2.57
N SER A 103 -0.81 -20.43 1.71
CA SER A 103 -1.40 -19.09 1.84
C SER A 103 -2.28 -18.78 0.65
N LEU A 104 -3.32 -17.97 0.85
CA LEU A 104 -4.11 -17.38 -0.22
C LEU A 104 -3.86 -15.87 -0.23
N ILE A 105 -3.46 -15.30 -1.36
CA ILE A 105 -3.20 -13.88 -1.53
C ILE A 105 -4.23 -13.30 -2.48
N MET A 106 -4.94 -12.24 -2.09
CA MET A 106 -5.85 -11.53 -2.98
C MET A 106 -5.03 -10.74 -4.02
N GLY A 107 -5.21 -11.09 -5.29
CA GLY A 107 -4.39 -10.54 -6.38
C GLY A 107 -5.22 -9.92 -7.53
N PRO A 108 -4.62 -9.03 -8.34
CA PRO A 108 -3.19 -8.67 -8.37
C PRO A 108 -2.76 -7.98 -7.06
N ALA A 109 -1.50 -8.19 -6.63
CA ALA A 109 -1.04 -7.75 -5.32
C ALA A 109 0.41 -7.25 -5.31
N TYR A 110 0.81 -6.65 -4.20
CA TYR A 110 2.18 -6.28 -3.92
C TYR A 110 3.06 -7.52 -3.80
N SER A 111 4.14 -7.58 -4.56
CA SER A 111 4.99 -8.77 -4.71
C SER A 111 5.73 -9.21 -3.43
N GLU A 112 5.85 -8.32 -2.42
CA GLU A 112 6.48 -8.70 -1.17
C GLU A 112 5.68 -9.76 -0.39
N TYR A 113 4.37 -9.88 -0.59
CA TYR A 113 3.59 -10.93 0.08
C TYR A 113 4.04 -12.33 -0.38
N GLU A 114 4.10 -12.54 -1.70
CA GLU A 114 4.54 -13.82 -2.28
C GLU A 114 6.00 -14.12 -1.97
N ARG A 115 6.85 -13.07 -2.00
CA ARG A 115 8.26 -13.17 -1.67
C ARG A 115 8.44 -13.65 -0.23
N GLU A 116 7.79 -13.01 0.74
CA GLU A 116 7.93 -13.36 2.15
C GLU A 116 7.36 -14.77 2.45
N VAL A 117 6.24 -15.17 1.82
CA VAL A 117 5.73 -16.55 1.92
C VAL A 117 6.77 -17.54 1.40
N SER A 118 7.37 -17.26 0.24
CA SER A 118 8.38 -18.14 -0.36
C SER A 118 9.65 -18.26 0.52
N LEU A 119 10.06 -17.17 1.17
CA LEU A 119 11.21 -17.17 2.08
C LEU A 119 11.01 -18.03 3.34
N THR A 120 9.77 -18.24 3.78
CA THR A 120 9.46 -19.16 4.88
C THR A 120 9.32 -20.63 4.44
N GLY A 121 9.47 -20.91 3.14
CA GLY A 121 9.28 -22.25 2.57
C GLY A 121 7.81 -22.63 2.41
N GLY A 122 6.89 -21.70 2.62
CA GLY A 122 5.46 -21.86 2.34
C GLY A 122 5.14 -21.79 0.85
N THR A 123 3.95 -22.23 0.48
CA THR A 123 3.37 -22.07 -0.85
C THR A 123 2.23 -21.06 -0.81
N PHE A 124 1.89 -20.50 -1.96
CA PHE A 124 0.75 -19.60 -2.08
C PHE A 124 -0.03 -19.85 -3.37
N ASP A 125 -1.33 -19.56 -3.30
CA ASP A 125 -2.18 -19.37 -4.45
C ASP A 125 -2.70 -17.93 -4.45
N TYR A 126 -3.04 -17.40 -5.62
CA TYR A 126 -3.73 -16.14 -5.74
C TYR A 126 -5.24 -16.36 -5.86
N PHE A 127 -6.02 -15.54 -5.14
CA PHE A 127 -7.43 -15.32 -5.44
C PHE A 127 -7.55 -14.14 -6.41
N PRO A 128 -7.97 -14.34 -7.69
CA PRO A 128 -7.96 -13.29 -8.69
C PRO A 128 -9.13 -12.32 -8.53
N LEU A 129 -8.83 -11.03 -8.41
CA LEU A 129 -9.77 -9.96 -8.73
C LEU A 129 -9.75 -9.74 -10.25
N LYS A 130 -10.92 -9.65 -10.88
CA LYS A 130 -11.04 -9.65 -12.33
C LYS A 130 -11.32 -8.26 -12.90
N ALA A 131 -10.66 -7.93 -14.00
CA ALA A 131 -10.81 -6.63 -14.68
C ALA A 131 -12.21 -6.44 -15.29
N GLU A 132 -12.86 -7.52 -15.74
CA GLU A 132 -14.23 -7.52 -16.22
C GLU A 132 -15.25 -7.16 -15.14
N ASP A 133 -14.96 -7.45 -13.88
CA ASP A 133 -15.79 -7.17 -12.71
C ASP A 133 -15.32 -5.88 -11.98
N ASP A 134 -14.57 -5.00 -12.65
CA ASP A 134 -13.95 -3.79 -12.09
C ASP A 134 -13.11 -4.07 -10.82
N PHE A 135 -12.51 -5.24 -10.74
CA PHE A 135 -11.76 -5.74 -9.58
C PHE A 135 -12.57 -5.76 -8.27
N VAL A 136 -13.90 -5.83 -8.38
CA VAL A 136 -14.77 -6.08 -7.23
C VAL A 136 -14.69 -7.56 -6.87
N ILE A 137 -14.64 -7.85 -5.57
CA ILE A 137 -14.50 -9.21 -5.08
C ILE A 137 -15.80 -10.02 -5.28
N ASP A 138 -15.65 -11.24 -5.78
CA ASP A 138 -16.67 -12.29 -5.64
C ASP A 138 -16.48 -12.95 -4.27
N LEU A 139 -17.29 -12.52 -3.30
CA LEU A 139 -17.14 -12.97 -1.91
C LEU A 139 -17.42 -14.44 -1.75
N ASP A 140 -18.43 -15.00 -2.43
CA ASP A 140 -18.79 -16.39 -2.33
C ASP A 140 -17.68 -17.30 -2.90
N ALA A 141 -17.10 -16.89 -4.03
CA ALA A 141 -15.95 -17.58 -4.61
C ALA A 141 -14.71 -17.51 -3.70
N LEU A 142 -14.46 -16.36 -3.05
CA LEU A 142 -13.36 -16.24 -2.08
C LEU A 142 -13.58 -17.19 -0.89
N LEU A 143 -14.76 -17.21 -0.29
CA LEU A 143 -15.05 -18.10 0.85
C LEU A 143 -14.88 -19.57 0.47
N ALA A 144 -15.28 -19.96 -0.73
CA ALA A 144 -15.08 -21.31 -1.24
C ALA A 144 -13.59 -21.66 -1.44
N ALA A 145 -12.74 -20.69 -1.75
CA ALA A 145 -11.28 -20.86 -1.90
C ALA A 145 -10.55 -20.90 -0.55
N LEU A 146 -11.11 -20.31 0.51
CA LEU A 146 -10.57 -20.31 1.88
C LEU A 146 -10.85 -21.62 2.60
N THR A 147 -10.34 -22.73 2.06
CA THR A 147 -10.48 -24.08 2.63
C THR A 147 -9.60 -24.24 3.89
N PRO A 148 -9.82 -25.30 4.70
CA PRO A 148 -8.99 -25.60 5.88
C PRO A 148 -7.49 -25.83 5.59
N GLU A 149 -7.11 -26.02 4.32
CA GLU A 149 -5.70 -26.12 3.91
C GLU A 149 -5.01 -24.75 3.92
N ILE A 150 -5.75 -23.66 3.80
CA ILE A 150 -5.24 -22.29 3.81
C ILE A 150 -5.01 -21.86 5.25
N GLY A 151 -3.75 -21.80 5.66
CA GLY A 151 -3.37 -21.34 7.01
C GLY A 151 -3.26 -19.82 7.14
N MET A 152 -3.22 -19.08 6.01
CA MET A 152 -3.09 -17.64 6.00
C MET A 152 -3.78 -17.01 4.79
N PHE A 153 -4.53 -15.93 5.01
CA PHE A 153 -5.08 -15.07 3.97
C PHE A 153 -4.45 -13.68 4.05
N VAL A 154 -4.06 -13.13 2.89
CA VAL A 154 -3.45 -11.79 2.77
C VAL A 154 -4.22 -10.96 1.77
N ALA A 155 -4.63 -9.76 2.17
CA ALA A 155 -5.25 -8.77 1.30
C ALA A 155 -4.73 -7.36 1.58
N CYS A 156 -4.57 -6.55 0.53
CA CYS A 156 -4.36 -5.11 0.62
C CYS A 156 -5.70 -4.39 0.48
N ASN A 157 -5.99 -3.45 1.36
CA ASN A 157 -7.28 -2.74 1.40
C ASN A 157 -7.13 -1.24 1.72
N PRO A 158 -7.27 -0.33 0.75
CA PRO A 158 -7.53 -0.55 -0.69
C PRO A 158 -6.39 -1.29 -1.39
N ASN A 159 -6.77 -2.10 -2.38
CA ASN A 159 -5.83 -2.98 -3.08
C ASN A 159 -4.86 -2.20 -4.00
N ASN A 160 -3.60 -2.58 -3.99
CA ASN A 160 -2.60 -2.12 -4.96
C ASN A 160 -2.28 -3.28 -5.93
N PRO A 161 -2.53 -3.13 -7.26
CA PRO A 161 -2.64 -1.86 -8.01
C PRO A 161 -4.06 -1.40 -8.37
N THR A 162 -5.11 -2.11 -7.98
CA THR A 162 -6.47 -1.90 -8.52
C THR A 162 -7.20 -0.68 -7.93
N GLY A 163 -6.90 -0.30 -6.68
CA GLY A 163 -7.63 0.73 -5.94
C GLY A 163 -8.97 0.27 -5.37
N SER A 164 -9.41 -0.96 -5.68
CA SER A 164 -10.65 -1.54 -5.13
C SER A 164 -10.54 -1.78 -3.63
N ALA A 165 -11.65 -1.78 -2.92
CA ALA A 165 -11.67 -1.96 -1.48
C ALA A 165 -12.73 -2.97 -1.02
N LEU A 166 -12.42 -3.68 0.05
CA LEU A 166 -13.33 -4.53 0.81
C LEU A 166 -14.05 -3.68 1.85
N THR A 167 -15.35 -3.86 1.97
CA THR A 167 -16.13 -3.22 3.03
C THR A 167 -15.93 -3.91 4.37
N VAL A 168 -16.19 -3.19 5.48
CA VAL A 168 -16.19 -3.77 6.84
C VAL A 168 -17.10 -5.00 6.94
N SER A 169 -18.25 -5.00 6.24
CA SER A 169 -19.16 -6.14 6.18
C SER A 169 -18.52 -7.36 5.51
N GLN A 170 -17.87 -7.17 4.36
CA GLN A 170 -17.15 -8.23 3.66
C GLN A 170 -15.97 -8.76 4.49
N LEU A 171 -15.19 -7.84 5.10
CA LEU A 171 -14.09 -8.20 5.98
C LEU A 171 -14.58 -9.04 7.18
N ARG A 172 -15.69 -8.68 7.79
CA ARG A 172 -16.29 -9.43 8.89
C ARG A 172 -16.66 -10.86 8.47
N THR A 173 -17.25 -11.02 7.29
CA THR A 173 -17.60 -12.33 6.73
C THR A 173 -16.35 -13.18 6.49
N ILE A 174 -15.32 -12.60 5.87
CA ILE A 174 -14.03 -13.26 5.62
C ILE A 174 -13.36 -13.70 6.94
N LEU A 175 -13.31 -12.80 7.93
CA LEU A 175 -12.69 -13.06 9.23
C LEU A 175 -13.40 -14.16 10.00
N THR A 176 -14.73 -14.19 9.96
CA THR A 176 -15.54 -15.24 10.59
C THR A 176 -15.22 -16.59 9.95
N HIS A 177 -15.24 -16.67 8.62
CA HIS A 177 -14.93 -17.89 7.88
C HIS A 177 -13.47 -18.36 8.14
N CYS A 178 -12.51 -17.44 8.09
CA CYS A 178 -11.11 -17.76 8.38
C CYS A 178 -10.90 -18.24 9.83
N LYS A 179 -11.68 -17.71 10.78
CA LYS A 179 -11.64 -18.21 12.17
C LYS A 179 -12.15 -19.64 12.30
N GLU A 180 -13.19 -19.99 11.57
CA GLU A 180 -13.76 -21.35 11.52
C GLU A 180 -12.80 -22.35 10.85
N THR A 181 -12.09 -21.92 9.80
CA THR A 181 -11.10 -22.76 9.09
C THR A 181 -9.72 -22.78 9.76
N GLY A 182 -9.48 -21.89 10.75
CA GLY A 182 -8.20 -21.79 11.45
C GLY A 182 -7.15 -20.91 10.74
N ALA A 183 -7.54 -20.13 9.73
CA ALA A 183 -6.63 -19.25 9.00
C ALA A 183 -6.39 -17.93 9.73
N SER A 184 -5.13 -17.49 9.77
CA SER A 184 -4.75 -16.13 10.15
C SER A 184 -4.95 -15.16 8.99
N VAL A 185 -5.36 -13.93 9.27
CA VAL A 185 -5.67 -12.91 8.26
C VAL A 185 -4.79 -11.69 8.44
N MET A 186 -4.13 -11.25 7.36
CA MET A 186 -3.42 -9.98 7.29
C MET A 186 -4.13 -9.03 6.33
N ILE A 187 -4.48 -7.86 6.82
CA ILE A 187 -5.03 -6.76 6.00
C ILE A 187 -4.02 -5.62 5.98
N ASP A 188 -3.46 -5.35 4.80
CA ASP A 188 -2.56 -4.22 4.59
C ASP A 188 -3.35 -2.98 4.17
N GLU A 189 -3.44 -2.02 5.09
CA GLU A 189 -4.16 -0.76 4.92
C GLU A 189 -3.22 0.41 4.57
N THR A 190 -2.10 0.16 3.91
CA THR A 190 -1.11 1.21 3.54
C THR A 190 -1.70 2.40 2.76
N TYR A 191 -2.84 2.22 2.11
CA TYR A 191 -3.49 3.26 1.30
C TYR A 191 -4.83 3.76 1.88
N LEU A 192 -5.24 3.24 3.03
CA LEU A 192 -6.58 3.48 3.58
C LEU A 192 -6.86 4.96 3.85
N GLU A 193 -5.89 5.70 4.37
CA GLU A 193 -6.07 7.11 4.75
C GLU A 193 -6.46 8.02 3.58
N PHE A 194 -6.25 7.57 2.33
CA PHE A 194 -6.64 8.30 1.12
C PHE A 194 -8.10 8.07 0.70
N ALA A 195 -8.82 7.15 1.34
CA ALA A 195 -10.19 6.82 0.97
C ALA A 195 -11.18 7.89 1.46
N ASP A 196 -12.22 8.14 0.63
CA ASP A 196 -13.32 9.04 0.99
C ASP A 196 -14.25 8.42 2.04
N ASN A 197 -14.39 7.08 2.01
CA ASN A 197 -15.27 6.28 2.85
C ASN A 197 -14.50 5.42 3.86
N LEU A 198 -13.50 6.00 4.52
CA LEU A 198 -12.57 5.30 5.41
C LEU A 198 -13.29 4.41 6.43
N ASP A 199 -14.36 4.90 7.07
CA ASP A 199 -15.09 4.17 8.11
C ASP A 199 -15.82 2.93 7.57
N GLU A 200 -16.12 2.90 6.27
CA GLU A 200 -16.80 1.76 5.63
C GLU A 200 -15.87 0.62 5.26
N ILE A 201 -14.55 0.88 5.21
CA ILE A 201 -13.56 -0.07 4.70
C ILE A 201 -12.41 -0.35 5.69
N CYS A 202 -12.34 0.34 6.83
CA CYS A 202 -11.28 0.22 7.85
C CYS A 202 -11.42 -1.08 8.64
N ALA A 203 -10.36 -1.91 8.66
CA ALA A 203 -10.32 -3.17 9.40
C ALA A 203 -9.89 -3.01 10.86
N ILE A 204 -9.27 -1.90 11.27
CA ILE A 204 -8.76 -1.73 12.65
C ILE A 204 -9.82 -1.98 13.73
N PRO A 205 -11.07 -1.48 13.63
CA PRO A 205 -12.08 -1.77 14.64
C PRO A 205 -12.37 -3.27 14.79
N LEU A 206 -12.24 -4.06 13.72
CA LEU A 206 -12.46 -5.51 13.74
C LEU A 206 -11.35 -6.25 14.51
N ALA A 207 -10.18 -5.67 14.68
CA ALA A 207 -9.09 -6.28 15.45
C ALA A 207 -9.42 -6.48 16.93
N ALA A 208 -10.41 -5.74 17.48
CA ALA A 208 -10.91 -5.95 18.84
C ALA A 208 -11.85 -7.18 18.93
N GLU A 209 -12.45 -7.60 17.82
CA GLU A 209 -13.45 -8.69 17.77
C GLU A 209 -12.85 -10.00 17.26
N PHE A 210 -11.81 -9.91 16.41
CA PHE A 210 -11.21 -11.07 15.72
C PHE A 210 -9.73 -11.24 16.10
N ASP A 211 -9.45 -12.27 16.86
CA ASP A 211 -8.10 -12.63 17.32
C ASP A 211 -7.22 -13.28 16.25
N ASN A 212 -7.80 -13.63 15.09
CA ASN A 212 -7.09 -14.10 13.90
C ASN A 212 -6.72 -12.96 12.91
N LEU A 213 -6.99 -11.70 13.24
CA LEU A 213 -6.72 -10.53 12.41
C LEU A 213 -5.43 -9.80 12.84
N PHE A 214 -4.62 -9.42 11.85
CA PHE A 214 -3.53 -8.46 11.96
C PHE A 214 -3.68 -7.39 10.88
N VAL A 215 -3.91 -6.14 11.27
CA VAL A 215 -4.00 -5.00 10.34
C VAL A 215 -2.67 -4.27 10.32
N ILE A 216 -2.14 -3.97 9.15
CA ILE A 216 -0.87 -3.26 8.97
C ILE A 216 -1.11 -1.89 8.31
N ARG A 217 -0.41 -0.86 8.79
CA ARG A 217 -0.30 0.46 8.15
C ARG A 217 1.13 0.97 8.18
N GLY A 218 1.43 1.94 7.33
CA GLY A 218 2.76 2.58 7.28
C GLY A 218 2.68 4.05 6.93
N ILE A 219 3.69 4.82 7.36
CA ILE A 219 3.76 6.26 7.11
C ILE A 219 4.36 6.61 5.74
N SER A 220 4.75 5.62 4.96
CA SER A 220 5.49 5.83 3.70
C SER A 220 4.70 6.59 2.64
N LYS A 221 3.37 6.40 2.59
CA LYS A 221 2.50 6.89 1.51
C LYS A 221 1.75 8.15 1.91
N PHE A 222 0.84 8.04 2.86
CA PHE A 222 0.00 9.15 3.30
C PHE A 222 0.83 10.30 3.91
N PHE A 223 1.81 9.99 4.73
CA PHE A 223 2.67 10.98 5.38
C PHE A 223 3.93 11.35 4.57
N ALA A 224 4.05 10.87 3.33
CA ALA A 224 5.20 11.13 2.45
C ALA A 224 6.57 10.85 3.10
N ALA A 225 6.67 9.81 3.93
CA ALA A 225 7.85 9.51 4.73
C ALA A 225 8.46 8.11 4.48
N PRO A 226 8.68 7.68 3.20
CA PRO A 226 9.21 6.35 2.93
C PRO A 226 10.60 6.12 3.50
N GLY A 227 11.44 7.17 3.57
CA GLY A 227 12.83 7.09 4.05
C GLY A 227 12.95 6.99 5.57
N ILE A 228 11.93 7.38 6.34
CA ILE A 228 11.95 7.30 7.82
C ILE A 228 11.81 5.86 8.31
N ARG A 229 11.13 5.00 7.55
CA ARG A 229 10.95 3.58 7.88
C ARG A 229 10.15 3.35 9.16
N LEU A 230 8.90 3.75 9.18
CA LEU A 230 7.96 3.47 10.27
C LEU A 230 6.68 2.83 9.71
N GLY A 231 6.24 1.77 10.38
CA GLY A 231 4.95 1.12 10.22
C GLY A 231 4.41 0.65 11.55
N TYR A 232 3.15 0.29 11.57
CA TYR A 232 2.53 -0.31 12.74
C TYR A 232 1.52 -1.38 12.34
N GLY A 233 1.30 -2.32 13.26
CA GLY A 233 0.29 -3.35 13.13
C GLY A 233 -0.62 -3.38 14.34
N VAL A 234 -1.86 -3.83 14.16
CA VAL A 234 -2.88 -3.92 15.21
C VAL A 234 -3.45 -5.33 15.28
N SER A 235 -3.42 -5.94 16.47
CA SER A 235 -4.07 -7.22 16.77
C SER A 235 -4.42 -7.29 18.25
N SER A 236 -5.60 -7.80 18.60
CA SER A 236 -5.97 -8.06 20.01
C SER A 236 -5.36 -9.34 20.59
N ASN A 237 -4.85 -10.23 19.71
CA ASN A 237 -4.28 -11.52 20.13
C ASN A 237 -2.92 -11.34 20.83
N GLU A 238 -2.90 -11.37 22.16
CA GLU A 238 -1.69 -11.19 22.94
C GLU A 238 -0.62 -12.25 22.66
N ALA A 239 -1.02 -13.51 22.59
CA ALA A 239 -0.09 -14.60 22.30
C ALA A 239 0.57 -14.47 20.93
N PHE A 240 -0.19 -13.98 19.93
CA PHE A 240 0.33 -13.68 18.61
C PHE A 240 1.31 -12.50 18.66
N ARG A 241 0.94 -11.37 19.30
CA ARG A 241 1.83 -10.20 19.45
C ARG A 241 3.15 -10.56 20.13
N ASN A 242 3.12 -11.38 21.19
CA ASN A 242 4.32 -11.83 21.90
C ASN A 242 5.24 -12.65 20.99
N ARG A 243 4.68 -13.56 20.17
CA ARG A 243 5.45 -14.31 19.16
C ARG A 243 6.01 -13.41 18.07
N LEU A 244 5.23 -12.43 17.61
CA LEU A 244 5.66 -11.47 16.60
C LEU A 244 6.84 -10.63 17.13
N GLN A 245 6.76 -10.10 18.35
CA GLN A 245 7.85 -9.36 18.98
C GLN A 245 9.12 -10.21 19.20
N THR A 246 8.97 -11.51 19.44
CA THR A 246 10.13 -12.42 19.53
C THR A 246 10.84 -12.59 18.17
N ASN A 247 10.12 -12.42 17.06
CA ASN A 247 10.67 -12.50 15.71
C ASN A 247 11.18 -11.16 15.17
N GLN A 248 10.95 -10.03 15.88
CA GLN A 248 11.49 -8.72 15.53
C GLN A 248 12.87 -8.49 16.15
N ASP A 249 13.69 -7.70 15.45
CA ASP A 249 14.94 -7.22 16.01
C ASP A 249 14.67 -6.20 17.14
N PRO A 250 15.45 -6.24 18.24
CA PRO A 250 15.34 -5.21 19.27
C PRO A 250 15.62 -3.82 18.70
N TRP A 251 14.81 -2.83 19.10
CA TRP A 251 14.92 -1.45 18.62
C TRP A 251 14.87 -1.33 17.09
N SER A 252 14.04 -2.14 16.43
CA SER A 252 13.89 -2.10 14.96
C SER A 252 13.44 -0.73 14.43
N VAL A 253 12.65 0.02 15.21
CA VAL A 253 12.27 1.40 14.88
C VAL A 253 13.30 2.37 15.46
N ASN A 254 13.92 3.18 14.61
CA ASN A 254 14.94 4.14 15.03
C ASN A 254 14.33 5.35 15.77
N SER A 255 15.18 6.08 16.54
CA SER A 255 14.75 7.22 17.36
C SER A 255 14.08 8.34 16.56
N LEU A 256 14.57 8.63 15.33
CA LEU A 256 13.97 9.65 14.47
C LEU A 256 12.59 9.24 13.97
N ALA A 257 12.41 7.96 13.66
CA ALA A 257 11.13 7.41 13.24
C ALA A 257 10.09 7.45 14.36
N ALA A 258 10.47 7.06 15.58
CA ALA A 258 9.59 7.14 16.76
C ALA A 258 9.17 8.58 17.03
N PHE A 259 10.13 9.50 17.09
CA PHE A 259 9.89 10.93 17.33
C PHE A 259 9.02 11.59 16.26
N ALA A 260 9.25 11.25 14.97
CA ALA A 260 8.43 11.74 13.87
C ALA A 260 7.01 11.19 13.92
N GLY A 261 6.86 9.89 14.19
CA GLY A 261 5.56 9.22 14.27
C GLY A 261 4.63 9.85 15.30
N GLU A 262 5.13 10.13 16.52
CA GLU A 262 4.36 10.80 17.57
C GLU A 262 3.72 12.12 17.10
N ARG A 263 4.37 12.83 16.17
CA ARG A 263 3.93 14.14 15.63
C ARG A 263 3.08 14.01 14.39
N LEU A 264 3.44 13.09 13.49
CA LEU A 264 2.69 12.85 12.25
C LEU A 264 1.23 12.48 12.53
N PHE A 265 1.00 11.63 13.52
CA PHE A 265 -0.35 11.16 13.87
C PHE A 265 -1.23 12.24 14.52
N THR A 266 -0.67 13.37 14.94
CA THR A 266 -1.40 14.51 15.54
C THR A 266 -1.57 15.70 14.61
N ASP A 267 -0.95 15.71 13.42
CA ASP A 267 -1.00 16.82 12.44
C ASP A 267 -2.31 16.80 11.63
N LYS A 268 -3.39 17.24 12.27
CA LYS A 268 -4.73 17.19 11.68
C LYS A 268 -4.85 18.04 10.41
N GLU A 269 -4.19 19.19 10.34
CA GLU A 269 -4.22 20.08 9.17
C GLU A 269 -3.63 19.38 7.93
N PHE A 270 -2.50 18.68 8.12
CA PHE A 270 -1.89 17.88 7.06
C PHE A 270 -2.82 16.75 6.60
N HIS A 271 -3.48 16.05 7.54
CA HIS A 271 -4.40 14.97 7.21
C HIS A 271 -5.58 15.47 6.37
N ASP A 272 -6.25 16.54 6.82
CA ASP A 272 -7.43 17.08 6.16
C ASP A 272 -7.08 17.65 4.77
N THR A 273 -5.95 18.36 4.66
CA THR A 273 -5.46 18.91 3.39
C THR A 273 -5.13 17.81 2.40
N THR A 274 -4.45 16.74 2.86
CA THR A 274 -4.12 15.59 2.00
C THR A 274 -5.37 14.89 1.49
N LYS A 275 -6.31 14.56 2.38
CA LYS A 275 -7.57 13.88 2.01
C LYS A 275 -8.33 14.69 0.97
N LYS A 276 -8.48 15.99 1.20
CA LYS A 276 -9.18 16.87 0.27
C LYS A 276 -8.51 16.90 -1.10
N LEU A 277 -7.19 17.11 -1.15
CA LEU A 277 -6.44 17.16 -2.41
C LEU A 277 -6.62 15.87 -3.21
N ILE A 278 -6.37 14.72 -2.58
CA ILE A 278 -6.42 13.43 -3.27
C ILE A 278 -7.84 13.09 -3.72
N SER A 279 -8.86 13.34 -2.88
CA SER A 279 -10.26 13.12 -3.24
C SER A 279 -10.68 13.96 -4.45
N ASP A 280 -10.40 15.26 -4.43
CA ASP A 280 -10.77 16.18 -5.49
C ASP A 280 -10.10 15.81 -6.82
N GLU A 281 -8.81 15.55 -6.79
CA GLU A 281 -8.04 15.23 -8.00
C GLU A 281 -8.37 13.84 -8.54
N ARG A 282 -8.60 12.84 -7.68
CA ARG A 282 -9.05 11.51 -8.11
C ARG A 282 -10.39 11.58 -8.84
N LYS A 283 -11.36 12.34 -8.30
CA LYS A 283 -12.66 12.55 -8.94
C LYS A 283 -12.55 13.24 -10.29
N LYS A 284 -11.70 14.29 -10.40
CA LYS A 284 -11.43 14.98 -11.67
C LYS A 284 -10.80 14.04 -12.71
N ALA A 285 -9.78 13.29 -12.32
CA ALA A 285 -9.11 12.36 -13.22
C ALA A 285 -10.06 11.25 -13.72
N LEU A 286 -10.85 10.64 -12.83
CA LEU A 286 -11.84 9.63 -13.22
C LEU A 286 -12.91 10.20 -14.15
N ALA A 287 -13.41 11.43 -13.90
CA ALA A 287 -14.35 12.11 -14.77
C ALA A 287 -13.77 12.40 -16.16
N GLU A 288 -12.51 12.83 -16.26
CA GLU A 288 -11.83 13.05 -17.54
C GLU A 288 -11.70 11.73 -18.31
N PHE A 289 -11.13 10.69 -17.69
CA PHE A 289 -10.96 9.39 -18.37
C PHE A 289 -12.28 8.73 -18.77
N SER A 290 -13.39 8.99 -18.08
CA SER A 290 -14.71 8.46 -18.47
C SER A 290 -15.18 8.94 -19.85
N THR A 291 -14.60 10.02 -20.38
CA THR A 291 -14.90 10.57 -21.70
C THR A 291 -14.05 9.99 -22.83
N TRP A 292 -13.02 9.21 -22.48
CA TRP A 292 -12.06 8.68 -23.46
C TRP A 292 -12.53 7.35 -24.03
N LYS A 293 -12.13 7.06 -25.28
CA LYS A 293 -12.52 5.84 -26.00
C LYS A 293 -11.50 4.70 -25.84
N ASN A 294 -10.24 5.07 -25.76
CA ASN A 294 -9.12 4.13 -25.80
C ASN A 294 -8.55 3.81 -24.42
N ILE A 295 -9.14 4.35 -23.35
CA ILE A 295 -8.77 4.06 -21.95
C ILE A 295 -10.02 3.69 -21.13
N LYS A 296 -9.89 2.68 -20.28
CA LYS A 296 -10.79 2.41 -19.15
C LYS A 296 -10.04 2.75 -17.86
N ALA A 297 -10.59 3.66 -17.06
CA ALA A 297 -10.12 3.93 -15.70
C ALA A 297 -10.96 3.14 -14.70
N TYR A 298 -10.32 2.50 -13.74
CA TYR A 298 -11.01 1.74 -12.69
C TYR A 298 -11.28 2.61 -11.46
N PRO A 299 -12.44 2.42 -10.79
CA PRO A 299 -12.73 3.09 -9.52
C PRO A 299 -11.64 2.84 -8.48
N SER A 300 -11.28 3.86 -7.70
CA SER A 300 -10.20 3.75 -6.73
C SER A 300 -10.55 4.42 -5.41
N SER A 301 -10.24 3.75 -4.31
CA SER A 301 -10.26 4.30 -2.94
C SER A 301 -8.87 4.70 -2.45
N ALA A 302 -7.83 4.60 -3.30
CA ALA A 302 -6.44 4.94 -2.99
C ALA A 302 -6.01 6.29 -3.60
N ASN A 303 -4.73 6.65 -3.46
CA ASN A 303 -4.14 7.82 -4.11
C ASN A 303 -3.57 7.53 -5.51
N PHE A 304 -4.07 6.51 -6.19
CA PHE A 304 -3.67 6.15 -7.54
C PHE A 304 -4.87 5.60 -8.32
N ILE A 305 -4.74 5.56 -9.64
CA ILE A 305 -5.75 5.01 -10.56
C ILE A 305 -5.07 3.98 -11.45
N LEU A 306 -5.68 2.80 -11.57
CA LEU A 306 -5.34 1.81 -12.57
C LEU A 306 -6.09 2.12 -13.85
N LEU A 307 -5.37 2.13 -14.96
CA LEU A 307 -5.90 2.33 -16.31
C LEU A 307 -5.67 1.06 -17.14
N LYS A 308 -6.62 0.77 -18.02
CA LYS A 308 -6.48 -0.22 -19.09
C LYS A 308 -6.55 0.45 -20.45
N LEU A 309 -5.57 0.21 -21.29
CA LEU A 309 -5.60 0.59 -22.69
C LEU A 309 -6.61 -0.32 -23.43
N LEU A 310 -7.52 0.31 -24.18
CA LEU A 310 -8.52 -0.37 -25.03
C LEU A 310 -8.11 -0.36 -26.50
N THR A 311 -6.86 -0.04 -26.79
CA THR A 311 -6.24 -0.01 -28.11
C THR A 311 -4.99 -0.89 -28.12
N ASP A 312 -4.70 -1.50 -29.27
CA ASP A 312 -3.49 -2.29 -29.54
C ASP A 312 -2.35 -1.47 -30.16
N LYS A 313 -2.57 -0.15 -30.36
CA LYS A 313 -1.58 0.73 -30.99
C LYS A 313 -0.39 1.08 -30.10
N ILE A 314 -0.54 0.94 -28.80
CA ILE A 314 0.49 1.29 -27.81
C ILE A 314 0.33 0.44 -26.54
N THR A 315 1.44 0.01 -25.97
CA THR A 315 1.49 -0.72 -24.71
C THR A 315 1.84 0.19 -23.53
N ALA A 316 1.63 -0.30 -22.30
CA ALA A 316 2.01 0.43 -21.08
C ALA A 316 3.53 0.66 -21.01
N ALA A 317 4.34 -0.30 -21.47
CA ALA A 317 5.79 -0.16 -21.55
C ALA A 317 6.21 0.94 -22.54
N GLU A 318 5.58 1.04 -23.72
CA GLU A 318 5.86 2.11 -24.68
C GLU A 318 5.41 3.47 -24.19
N LEU A 319 4.28 3.54 -23.46
CA LEU A 319 3.86 4.79 -22.78
C LEU A 319 4.88 5.20 -21.71
N PHE A 320 5.37 4.25 -20.92
CA PHE A 320 6.42 4.51 -19.93
C PHE A 320 7.65 5.13 -20.61
N GLU A 321 8.18 4.54 -21.70
CA GLU A 321 9.36 5.04 -22.40
C GLU A 321 9.14 6.45 -23.01
N LYS A 322 7.93 6.72 -23.53
CA LYS A 322 7.61 8.05 -24.09
C LYS A 322 7.44 9.11 -23.00
N LEU A 323 6.83 8.76 -21.87
CA LEU A 323 6.56 9.69 -20.77
C LEU A 323 7.81 10.00 -19.95
N ILE A 324 8.70 9.01 -19.72
CA ILE A 324 9.94 9.27 -18.98
C ILE A 324 10.86 10.25 -19.73
N MET A 325 10.87 10.25 -21.06
CA MET A 325 11.60 11.24 -21.85
C MET A 325 11.02 12.66 -21.69
N LYS A 326 9.80 12.79 -21.17
CA LYS A 326 9.15 14.03 -20.76
C LYS A 326 9.23 14.25 -19.22
N LYS A 327 10.08 13.49 -18.53
CA LYS A 327 10.30 13.56 -17.08
C LYS A 327 9.06 13.16 -16.26
N MET A 328 8.15 12.37 -16.81
CA MET A 328 6.97 11.82 -16.14
C MET A 328 7.13 10.32 -16.00
N LEU A 329 7.23 9.82 -14.77
CA LEU A 329 7.42 8.42 -14.45
C LEU A 329 6.10 7.78 -14.03
N ILE A 330 5.48 6.97 -14.90
CA ILE A 330 4.31 6.14 -14.58
C ILE A 330 4.72 4.71 -14.18
N ARG A 331 3.78 3.91 -13.73
CA ARG A 331 3.98 2.49 -13.45
C ARG A 331 3.36 1.64 -14.56
N ASP A 332 4.19 0.96 -15.35
CA ASP A 332 3.77 -0.20 -16.14
C ASP A 332 3.30 -1.30 -15.19
N ALA A 333 2.03 -1.69 -15.27
CA ALA A 333 1.42 -2.65 -14.35
C ALA A 333 1.44 -4.09 -14.87
N SER A 334 2.05 -4.37 -16.02
CA SER A 334 2.11 -5.71 -16.62
C SER A 334 2.85 -6.75 -15.77
N SER A 335 3.67 -6.30 -14.83
CA SER A 335 4.39 -7.19 -13.90
C SER A 335 3.54 -7.71 -12.73
N PHE A 336 2.34 -7.15 -12.51
CA PHE A 336 1.40 -7.67 -11.51
C PHE A 336 0.70 -8.92 -12.05
N ALA A 337 0.49 -9.91 -11.18
CA ALA A 337 -0.28 -11.10 -11.54
C ALA A 337 -1.66 -10.71 -12.12
N PHE A 338 -2.11 -11.40 -13.17
CA PHE A 338 -3.39 -11.19 -13.87
C PHE A 338 -3.52 -9.88 -14.67
N LEU A 339 -2.48 -9.04 -14.71
CA LEU A 339 -2.45 -7.85 -15.55
C LEU A 339 -1.49 -8.10 -16.74
N ASP A 340 -1.85 -7.56 -17.88
CA ASP A 340 -1.08 -7.65 -19.12
C ASP A 340 -0.48 -6.29 -19.51
N GLU A 341 0.12 -6.21 -20.69
CA GLU A 341 0.78 -5.04 -21.24
C GLU A 341 -0.15 -3.86 -21.53
N SER A 342 -1.47 -4.06 -21.40
CA SER A 342 -2.45 -2.98 -21.56
C SER A 342 -2.67 -2.18 -20.26
N PHE A 343 -2.13 -2.63 -19.12
CA PHE A 343 -2.39 -1.99 -17.83
C PHE A 343 -1.26 -1.07 -17.39
N LEU A 344 -1.62 0.13 -16.96
CA LEU A 344 -0.73 1.09 -16.32
C LEU A 344 -1.38 1.69 -15.08
N ARG A 345 -0.56 2.13 -14.12
CA ARG A 345 -1.02 2.81 -12.92
C ARG A 345 -0.28 4.13 -12.75
N PHE A 346 -0.99 5.17 -12.35
CA PHE A 346 -0.38 6.42 -11.92
C PHE A 346 -0.95 6.89 -10.58
N CYS A 347 -0.14 7.51 -9.74
CA CYS A 347 -0.63 8.13 -8.52
C CYS A 347 -1.10 9.57 -8.76
N ILE A 348 -1.98 10.03 -7.88
CA ILE A 348 -2.47 11.40 -7.88
C ILE A 348 -1.37 12.29 -7.28
N LEU A 349 -0.94 13.28 -8.04
CA LEU A 349 -0.02 14.33 -7.62
C LEU A 349 -0.77 15.68 -7.44
N ARG A 350 -0.05 16.79 -7.58
CA ARG A 350 -0.64 18.14 -7.56
C ARG A 350 -1.50 18.37 -8.80
N PRO A 351 -2.48 19.28 -8.75
CA PRO A 351 -3.39 19.53 -9.88
C PRO A 351 -2.68 19.82 -11.19
N GLU A 352 -1.63 20.65 -11.15
CA GLU A 352 -0.81 21.01 -12.31
C GLU A 352 -0.08 19.81 -12.92
N ASP A 353 0.48 18.92 -12.07
CA ASP A 353 1.20 17.73 -12.50
C ASP A 353 0.24 16.71 -13.11
N ASN A 354 -0.92 16.50 -12.48
CA ASN A 354 -1.97 15.63 -13.00
C ASN A 354 -2.47 16.10 -14.36
N ALA A 355 -2.70 17.40 -14.51
CA ALA A 355 -3.14 17.98 -15.79
C ALA A 355 -2.11 17.77 -16.90
N MET A 356 -0.81 17.88 -16.58
CA MET A 356 0.28 17.62 -17.54
C MET A 356 0.29 16.14 -17.97
N LEU A 357 0.23 15.20 -17.03
CA LEU A 357 0.19 13.77 -17.36
C LEU A 357 -1.03 13.42 -18.22
N ILE A 358 -2.23 13.87 -17.82
CA ILE A 358 -3.48 13.60 -18.52
C ILE A 358 -3.42 14.16 -19.96
N ALA A 359 -2.90 15.38 -20.14
CA ALA A 359 -2.76 15.98 -21.48
C ALA A 359 -1.81 15.17 -22.37
N GLU A 360 -0.71 14.66 -21.83
CA GLU A 360 0.23 13.82 -22.61
C GLU A 360 -0.34 12.43 -22.90
N LEU A 361 -1.04 11.81 -21.96
CA LEU A 361 -1.74 10.54 -22.21
C LEU A 361 -2.79 10.70 -23.32
N LYS A 362 -3.55 11.82 -23.33
CA LYS A 362 -4.55 12.11 -24.37
C LYS A 362 -3.94 12.13 -25.76
N LYS A 363 -2.83 12.83 -25.94
CA LYS A 363 -2.09 12.88 -27.22
C LYS A 363 -1.57 11.51 -27.65
N LEU A 364 -1.07 10.70 -26.71
CA LEU A 364 -0.45 9.43 -27.03
C LEU A 364 -1.44 8.28 -27.25
N VAL A 365 -2.66 8.38 -26.69
CA VAL A 365 -3.62 7.27 -26.68
C VAL A 365 -4.90 7.60 -27.45
N GLU A 366 -5.44 8.83 -27.33
CA GLU A 366 -6.71 9.19 -27.96
C GLU A 366 -6.53 9.86 -29.33
N GLU A 367 -5.45 10.63 -29.51
CA GLU A 367 -5.21 11.42 -30.73
C GLU A 367 -4.21 10.73 -31.70
N ALA A 368 -3.62 9.60 -31.29
CA ALA A 368 -2.69 8.82 -32.10
C ALA A 368 -3.47 7.72 -32.96
#